data_a915bf5cc3e1234ba4df44c0c59d87dd
#
_entry.id   a915bf5cc3e1234ba4df44c0c59d87dd
#
_cell.length_a   1.000
_cell.length_b   1.000
_cell.length_c   1.000
_cell.angle_alpha   90.00
_cell.angle_beta   90.00
_cell.angle_gamma   90.00
#
_symmetry.space_group_name_H-M   'P 1'
#
loop_
_entity.id
_entity.type
_entity.pdbx_description
1 polymer ?
#
loop_
_entity_poly.entity_id
_entity_poly.type
_entity_poly.pdbx_seq_one_letter_code
_entity_poly.pdbx_strand_id
1 'polypeptide(L)'
;MMKFKPIEELKIGHVVEVTGTKIRVELSSNVEELTRSYCGKVYAIGQLGSIVKINFGRNIIFGFVTLLRMRSDELQPNSLPIPPEADQRIMEVELFSHGYWSPSNQKLTFNRGVKIYPLPQQGVYLLTHSESAELFSAAEGARDNSCNPLVPFAHYSSANSIPCRANIDKLFGLHCAVLGSTGSGKSGAVATILHSILEHSSIEGKILSPRIVMIDPHDEYGLAFKDRGITYQAYSALENDESKKNIKLPYWLMSSDEFRTLIIGKAEKEATSQNNIIYKALSHARMVTCGITTHAPDNYNWPLPTDGQALDEPRPTEGHSIEEILSFDSDKPIPFCLNEFENHIRYIQAARVKSGKIEKETESTFAEKFKSILDKLSVLRRDPRIKFMMENWSPKNDCNLEKILDQLVGEIIIEEKYKDIRIIDISGLPNEVAGPLAATLARLLFQYKIHQTASERNKDPFLLVCEEAHRYVPNHGEAQYAAAQSAIRRIAREGRKYGLGLMLISQRPADIESTVISQCGSWVVLRLTNATDQQHVSTFLPDGLSGLVASLPSLSQQECIFVGEAAALPSRIKINFLPEDRRPRSENVSFSEGWSEPRFTVEQLKGIADRMSGQVKISDNVQVNVQVDDLPF
;
A
#
# COMPACT_ATOMS: atom_id res chain seq x y z
N MET A 1 45.57 -2.52 -2.25
CA MET A 1 45.51 -1.04 -2.25
C MET A 1 44.80 -0.55 -1.01
N MET A 2 45.29 0.49 -0.35
CA MET A 2 44.57 1.10 0.80
C MET A 2 43.36 1.84 0.27
N LYS A 3 42.15 1.32 0.54
CA LYS A 3 40.88 2.05 0.26
C LYS A 3 40.78 3.33 1.10
N PHE A 4 40.03 4.30 0.64
CA PHE A 4 39.73 5.57 1.31
C PHE A 4 40.94 6.48 1.58
N LYS A 5 42.06 6.35 0.87
CA LYS A 5 43.08 7.38 0.87
C LYS A 5 42.65 8.56 -0.02
N PRO A 6 43.07 9.79 0.31
CA PRO A 6 42.96 10.90 -0.62
C PRO A 6 43.74 10.57 -1.90
N ILE A 7 43.09 10.70 -3.04
CA ILE A 7 43.65 10.50 -4.37
C ILE A 7 43.56 11.84 -5.07
N GLU A 8 44.71 12.46 -5.37
CA GLU A 8 44.73 13.84 -5.91
C GLU A 8 44.03 13.94 -7.27
N GLU A 9 44.07 12.88 -8.09
CA GLU A 9 43.35 12.84 -9.36
C GLU A 9 41.83 12.86 -9.20
N LEU A 10 41.30 12.47 -8.03
CA LEU A 10 39.87 12.47 -7.69
C LEU A 10 39.48 13.66 -6.80
N LYS A 11 40.40 14.59 -6.53
CA LYS A 11 40.09 15.82 -5.85
C LYS A 11 39.28 16.74 -6.76
N ILE A 12 38.14 17.22 -6.25
CA ILE A 12 37.23 18.07 -7.01
C ILE A 12 37.17 19.51 -6.51
N GLY A 13 37.64 19.75 -5.28
CA GLY A 13 37.59 21.10 -4.69
C GLY A 13 38.06 21.10 -3.24
N HIS A 14 37.73 22.17 -2.55
CA HIS A 14 37.99 22.33 -1.13
C HIS A 14 36.81 23.01 -0.41
N VAL A 15 36.70 22.75 0.88
CA VAL A 15 35.67 23.34 1.73
C VAL A 15 35.95 24.82 1.93
N VAL A 16 34.95 25.68 1.72
CA VAL A 16 35.06 27.13 1.96
C VAL A 16 34.22 27.60 3.14
N GLU A 17 33.09 26.93 3.38
CA GLU A 17 32.19 27.31 4.48
C GLU A 17 31.60 26.04 5.12
N VAL A 18 31.37 26.09 6.43
CA VAL A 18 30.74 25.01 7.21
C VAL A 18 29.63 25.60 8.06
N THR A 19 28.39 25.17 7.81
CA THR A 19 27.22 25.65 8.56
C THR A 19 26.43 24.42 9.05
N GLY A 20 26.81 23.90 10.23
CA GLY A 20 26.24 22.64 10.73
C GLY A 20 26.54 21.48 9.80
N THR A 21 25.50 20.74 9.38
CA THR A 21 25.65 19.62 8.44
C THR A 21 25.83 20.06 6.98
N LYS A 22 25.58 21.33 6.65
CA LYS A 22 25.77 21.89 5.31
C LYS A 22 27.15 22.48 5.16
N ILE A 23 27.82 22.15 4.07
CA ILE A 23 29.10 22.74 3.71
C ILE A 23 29.03 23.29 2.29
N ARG A 24 29.81 24.32 2.02
CA ARG A 24 30.08 24.85 0.68
C ARG A 24 31.47 24.45 0.25
N VAL A 25 31.55 23.98 -0.95
CA VAL A 25 32.77 23.48 -1.58
C VAL A 25 33.02 24.31 -2.82
N GLU A 26 34.16 24.96 -2.90
CA GLU A 26 34.65 25.59 -4.12
C GLU A 26 35.30 24.55 -5.00
N LEU A 27 34.78 24.39 -6.23
CA LEU A 27 35.33 23.44 -7.20
C LEU A 27 36.66 23.98 -7.74
N SER A 28 37.61 23.09 -7.90
CA SER A 28 38.95 23.45 -8.46
C SER A 28 38.82 23.90 -9.91
N SER A 29 39.59 24.90 -10.30
CA SER A 29 39.61 25.47 -11.67
C SER A 29 39.91 24.43 -12.77
N ASN A 30 40.60 23.32 -12.42
CA ASN A 30 40.90 22.23 -13.33
C ASN A 30 39.71 21.25 -13.55
N VAL A 31 38.53 21.52 -12.94
CA VAL A 31 37.28 20.77 -13.18
C VAL A 31 36.53 21.48 -14.30
N GLU A 32 36.96 21.28 -15.54
CA GLU A 32 36.32 21.88 -16.73
C GLU A 32 35.18 20.98 -17.25
N GLU A 33 35.31 19.65 -17.06
CA GLU A 33 34.36 18.65 -17.51
C GLU A 33 33.47 18.11 -16.36
N LEU A 34 32.28 17.65 -16.70
CA LEU A 34 31.35 17.00 -15.76
C LEU A 34 31.80 15.60 -15.32
N THR A 35 32.93 15.12 -15.85
CA THR A 35 33.46 13.78 -15.60
C THR A 35 34.95 13.79 -15.37
N ARG A 36 35.44 12.79 -14.64
CA ARG A 36 36.84 12.55 -14.43
C ARG A 36 37.17 11.07 -14.64
N SER A 37 38.18 10.80 -15.41
CA SER A 37 38.66 9.43 -15.67
C SER A 37 39.77 9.05 -14.69
N TYR A 38 39.63 7.90 -14.03
CA TYR A 38 40.63 7.35 -13.14
C TYR A 38 40.68 5.83 -13.24
N CYS A 39 41.85 5.25 -13.46
CA CYS A 39 42.07 3.79 -13.63
C CYS A 39 41.08 3.15 -14.63
N GLY A 40 40.86 3.78 -15.78
CA GLY A 40 39.99 3.26 -16.84
C GLY A 40 38.47 3.35 -16.54
N LYS A 41 38.09 4.05 -15.47
CA LYS A 41 36.68 4.31 -15.11
C LYS A 41 36.39 5.79 -15.13
N VAL A 42 35.14 6.12 -15.50
CA VAL A 42 34.65 7.50 -15.55
C VAL A 42 33.79 7.78 -14.30
N TYR A 43 34.06 8.90 -13.65
CA TYR A 43 33.39 9.37 -12.45
C TYR A 43 32.70 10.71 -12.74
N ALA A 44 31.41 10.80 -12.48
CA ALA A 44 30.66 12.04 -12.65
C ALA A 44 30.96 13.03 -11.50
N ILE A 45 31.05 14.31 -11.84
CA ILE A 45 31.32 15.40 -10.89
C ILE A 45 30.08 16.25 -10.71
N GLY A 46 29.77 16.64 -9.46
CA GLY A 46 28.70 17.60 -9.15
C GLY A 46 27.28 17.15 -9.46
N GLN A 47 27.05 15.87 -9.70
CA GLN A 47 25.69 15.35 -9.90
C GLN A 47 24.90 15.39 -8.60
N LEU A 48 23.69 15.93 -8.65
CA LEU A 48 22.79 15.99 -7.49
C LEU A 48 22.56 14.58 -6.92
N GLY A 49 22.72 14.45 -5.60
CA GLY A 49 22.62 13.17 -4.90
C GLY A 49 23.87 12.27 -4.99
N SER A 50 24.91 12.69 -5.70
CA SER A 50 26.20 11.97 -5.66
C SER A 50 26.88 12.14 -4.30
N ILE A 51 27.70 11.14 -3.93
CA ILE A 51 28.40 11.12 -2.65
C ILE A 51 29.83 11.59 -2.85
N VAL A 52 30.26 12.48 -1.96
CA VAL A 52 31.64 12.94 -1.85
C VAL A 52 32.24 12.57 -0.50
N LYS A 53 33.57 12.50 -0.43
CA LYS A 53 34.29 12.21 0.81
C LYS A 53 35.26 13.34 1.18
N ILE A 54 35.44 13.55 2.48
CA ILE A 54 36.42 14.45 3.07
C ILE A 54 37.24 13.61 4.05
N ASN A 55 38.54 13.56 3.83
CA ASN A 55 39.42 12.74 4.65
C ASN A 55 40.11 13.57 5.73
N PHE A 56 40.18 13.02 6.94
CA PHE A 56 41.09 13.52 7.95
C PHE A 56 41.71 12.37 8.75
N GLY A 57 42.97 12.10 8.49
CA GLY A 57 43.64 10.93 9.01
C GLY A 57 43.00 9.63 8.50
N ARG A 58 42.51 8.79 9.42
CA ARG A 58 41.77 7.54 9.13
C ARG A 58 40.26 7.72 9.14
N ASN A 59 39.81 8.88 9.57
CA ASN A 59 38.39 9.21 9.56
C ASN A 59 38.00 9.81 8.21
N ILE A 60 36.76 9.55 7.82
CA ILE A 60 36.21 9.99 6.55
C ILE A 60 34.83 10.54 6.83
N ILE A 61 34.54 11.73 6.32
CA ILE A 61 33.21 12.32 6.36
C ILE A 61 32.61 12.14 4.98
N PHE A 62 31.34 11.76 4.92
CA PHE A 62 30.59 11.58 3.68
C PHE A 62 29.45 12.60 3.61
N GLY A 63 29.24 13.15 2.41
CA GLY A 63 28.18 14.10 2.14
C GLY A 63 27.53 13.89 0.79
N PHE A 64 26.26 14.29 0.68
CA PHE A 64 25.51 14.32 -0.58
C PHE A 64 25.61 15.68 -1.23
N VAL A 65 25.83 15.72 -2.55
CA VAL A 65 25.74 16.95 -3.34
C VAL A 65 24.26 17.36 -3.46
N THR A 66 23.93 18.56 -2.97
CA THR A 66 22.56 19.06 -2.94
C THR A 66 22.31 20.19 -3.92
N LEU A 67 23.33 21.00 -4.24
CA LEU A 67 23.23 22.13 -5.16
C LEU A 67 24.56 22.39 -5.85
N LEU A 68 24.49 22.86 -7.09
CA LEU A 68 25.62 23.37 -7.84
C LEU A 68 25.23 24.71 -8.47
N ARG A 69 26.05 25.77 -8.25
CA ARG A 69 25.80 27.12 -8.75
C ARG A 69 27.10 27.92 -8.95
N MET A 70 26.98 29.08 -9.58
CA MET A 70 28.07 30.03 -9.65
C MET A 70 28.07 30.91 -8.41
N ARG A 71 29.23 31.45 -8.04
CA ARG A 71 29.36 32.38 -6.89
C ARG A 71 28.64 33.69 -7.15
N SER A 72 28.61 34.14 -8.41
CA SER A 72 27.86 35.34 -8.82
C SER A 72 26.37 35.28 -8.51
N ASP A 73 25.78 34.07 -8.47
CA ASP A 73 24.35 33.87 -8.17
C ASP A 73 24.00 34.20 -6.71
N GLU A 74 25.01 34.35 -5.83
CA GLU A 74 24.83 34.73 -4.43
C GLU A 74 24.94 36.22 -4.18
N LEU A 75 25.39 37.00 -5.15
CA LEU A 75 25.60 38.42 -4.98
C LEU A 75 24.27 39.17 -4.84
N GLN A 76 24.24 40.10 -3.89
CA GLN A 76 23.10 41.01 -3.76
C GLN A 76 22.99 41.92 -4.99
N PRO A 77 21.79 42.44 -5.34
CA PRO A 77 21.55 43.26 -6.53
C PRO A 77 22.48 44.50 -6.69
N ASN A 78 23.06 44.95 -5.61
CA ASN A 78 23.98 46.13 -5.56
C ASN A 78 25.47 45.74 -5.49
N SER A 79 25.83 44.47 -5.61
CA SER A 79 27.22 44.04 -5.58
C SER A 79 27.90 44.27 -6.93
N LEU A 80 29.21 44.53 -6.91
CA LEU A 80 29.99 44.62 -8.16
C LEU A 80 29.96 43.25 -8.88
N PRO A 81 29.70 43.22 -10.20
CA PRO A 81 29.70 42.00 -10.96
C PRO A 81 31.07 41.33 -10.93
N ILE A 82 31.09 40.01 -10.69
CA ILE A 82 32.30 39.21 -10.81
C ILE A 82 32.56 38.97 -12.31
N PRO A 83 33.77 39.23 -12.81
CA PRO A 83 34.10 38.83 -14.18
C PRO A 83 33.92 37.33 -14.39
N PRO A 84 33.42 36.87 -15.53
CA PRO A 84 33.16 35.41 -15.77
C PRO A 84 34.38 34.53 -15.56
N GLU A 85 35.57 35.06 -15.80
CA GLU A 85 36.85 34.35 -15.62
C GLU A 85 37.24 34.17 -14.15
N ALA A 86 36.71 35.01 -13.26
CA ALA A 86 36.94 34.98 -11.82
C ALA A 86 35.76 34.37 -11.03
N ASP A 87 34.67 34.02 -11.73
CA ASP A 87 33.50 33.45 -11.09
C ASP A 87 33.75 31.97 -10.76
N GLN A 88 33.50 31.62 -9.52
CA GLN A 88 33.82 30.32 -8.95
C GLN A 88 32.57 29.45 -8.90
N ARG A 89 32.73 28.16 -9.15
CA ARG A 89 31.66 27.14 -9.03
C ARG A 89 31.59 26.71 -7.57
N ILE A 90 30.44 26.90 -6.98
CA ILE A 90 30.13 26.49 -5.61
C ILE A 90 29.22 25.27 -5.63
N MET A 91 29.63 24.25 -4.90
CA MET A 91 28.85 23.04 -4.67
C MET A 91 28.43 23.01 -3.20
N GLU A 92 27.12 22.87 -2.94
CA GLU A 92 26.62 22.62 -1.61
C GLU A 92 26.56 21.11 -1.36
N VAL A 93 27.01 20.72 -0.18
CA VAL A 93 27.07 19.33 0.25
C VAL A 93 26.46 19.20 1.64
N GLU A 94 25.52 18.28 1.78
CA GLU A 94 24.92 17.91 3.06
C GLU A 94 25.65 16.70 3.64
N LEU A 95 26.29 16.89 4.79
CA LEU A 95 27.03 15.82 5.48
C LEU A 95 26.06 14.89 6.19
N PHE A 96 26.16 13.58 5.95
CA PHE A 96 25.21 12.60 6.50
C PHE A 96 25.84 11.54 7.40
N SER A 97 27.15 11.30 7.27
CA SER A 97 27.81 10.24 8.04
C SER A 97 29.31 10.49 8.19
N HIS A 98 29.88 9.76 9.14
CA HIS A 98 31.32 9.61 9.24
C HIS A 98 31.69 8.13 9.37
N GLY A 99 32.87 7.80 8.89
CA GLY A 99 33.41 6.45 8.95
C GLY A 99 34.86 6.42 9.39
N TYR A 100 35.30 5.24 9.83
CA TYR A 100 36.69 4.95 10.14
C TYR A 100 37.15 3.75 9.35
N TRP A 101 38.20 3.92 8.53
CA TRP A 101 38.79 2.84 7.78
C TRP A 101 39.81 2.08 8.61
N SER A 102 39.63 0.78 8.82
CA SER A 102 40.57 -0.12 9.47
C SER A 102 41.37 -0.90 8.43
N PRO A 103 42.65 -0.59 8.21
CA PRO A 103 43.52 -1.33 7.26
C PRO A 103 43.75 -2.79 7.66
N SER A 104 43.79 -3.07 8.97
CA SER A 104 43.99 -4.43 9.52
C SER A 104 42.85 -5.36 9.16
N ASN A 105 41.61 -4.87 9.29
CA ASN A 105 40.42 -5.66 9.05
C ASN A 105 39.84 -5.44 7.64
N GLN A 106 40.44 -4.55 6.86
CA GLN A 106 39.93 -4.12 5.54
C GLN A 106 38.44 -3.77 5.53
N LYS A 107 37.95 -3.11 6.59
CA LYS A 107 36.54 -2.82 6.81
C LYS A 107 36.36 -1.35 7.18
N LEU A 108 35.29 -0.76 6.62
CA LEU A 108 34.80 0.57 6.98
C LEU A 108 33.81 0.42 8.16
N THR A 109 34.10 1.10 9.26
CA THR A 109 33.11 1.30 10.33
C THR A 109 32.29 2.53 9.97
N PHE A 110 30.98 2.34 9.79
CA PHE A 110 30.05 3.39 9.38
C PHE A 110 29.20 3.84 10.56
N ASN A 111 29.07 5.15 10.74
CA ASN A 111 28.20 5.74 11.74
C ASN A 111 27.30 6.78 11.08
N ARG A 112 25.97 6.67 11.25
CA ARG A 112 25.03 7.69 10.81
C ARG A 112 25.21 8.97 11.64
N GLY A 113 25.08 10.12 10.99
CA GLY A 113 25.30 11.44 11.57
C GLY A 113 26.78 11.82 11.61
N VAL A 114 27.04 13.11 11.80
CA VAL A 114 28.37 13.70 11.77
C VAL A 114 28.74 14.18 13.17
N LYS A 115 29.83 13.65 13.73
CA LYS A 115 30.36 14.07 15.04
C LYS A 115 31.47 15.10 14.93
N ILE A 116 32.17 15.12 13.79
CA ILE A 116 33.31 15.97 13.53
C ILE A 116 33.08 16.65 12.18
N TYR A 117 33.20 17.95 12.15
CA TYR A 117 32.99 18.76 10.96
C TYR A 117 34.33 19.05 10.26
N PRO A 118 34.35 19.15 8.92
CA PRO A 118 35.55 19.51 8.20
C PRO A 118 35.94 20.96 8.47
N LEU A 119 37.22 21.29 8.32
CA LEU A 119 37.72 22.66 8.37
C LEU A 119 37.72 23.28 6.96
N PRO A 120 37.61 24.60 6.85
CA PRO A 120 37.90 25.29 5.61
C PRO A 120 39.26 24.89 5.04
N GLN A 121 39.38 24.87 3.72
CA GLN A 121 40.56 24.43 2.94
C GLN A 121 40.79 22.91 2.91
N GLN A 122 39.99 22.09 3.59
CA GLN A 122 40.09 20.63 3.43
C GLN A 122 39.63 20.17 2.03
N GLY A 123 40.39 19.23 1.43
CA GLY A 123 40.10 18.72 0.11
C GLY A 123 38.84 17.81 0.10
N VAL A 124 38.05 17.96 -0.94
CA VAL A 124 36.86 17.15 -1.22
C VAL A 124 37.14 16.25 -2.42
N TYR A 125 36.79 14.97 -2.29
CA TYR A 125 37.19 13.94 -3.23
C TYR A 125 35.97 13.12 -3.70
N LEU A 126 36.01 12.62 -4.94
CA LEU A 126 35.09 11.60 -5.42
C LEU A 126 35.42 10.24 -4.76
N LEU A 127 34.40 9.39 -4.62
CA LEU A 127 34.59 8.01 -4.22
C LEU A 127 34.90 7.14 -5.45
N THR A 128 35.84 6.21 -5.30
CA THR A 128 36.00 5.13 -6.29
C THR A 128 34.81 4.16 -6.22
N HIS A 129 34.54 3.40 -7.30
CA HIS A 129 33.50 2.38 -7.28
C HIS A 129 33.69 1.35 -6.15
N SER A 130 34.93 0.99 -5.84
CA SER A 130 35.23 0.07 -4.73
C SER A 130 34.99 0.69 -3.36
N GLU A 131 35.20 2.00 -3.20
CA GLU A 131 34.88 2.72 -1.97
C GLU A 131 33.37 2.91 -1.81
N SER A 132 32.66 3.20 -2.90
CA SER A 132 31.19 3.26 -2.88
C SER A 132 30.58 1.91 -2.49
N ALA A 133 31.05 0.81 -3.05
CA ALA A 133 30.58 -0.52 -2.67
C ALA A 133 30.82 -0.84 -1.19
N GLU A 134 31.98 -0.46 -0.66
CA GLU A 134 32.30 -0.64 0.75
C GLU A 134 31.44 0.25 1.65
N LEU A 135 31.20 1.51 1.24
CA LEU A 135 30.35 2.45 1.97
C LEU A 135 28.91 1.91 2.07
N PHE A 136 28.32 1.48 0.97
CA PHE A 136 26.98 0.91 0.96
C PHE A 136 26.90 -0.38 1.79
N SER A 137 27.88 -1.26 1.65
CA SER A 137 27.94 -2.49 2.45
C SER A 137 28.08 -2.20 3.95
N ALA A 138 28.89 -1.22 4.33
CA ALA A 138 29.03 -0.80 5.74
C ALA A 138 27.76 -0.13 6.27
N ALA A 139 27.06 0.65 5.44
CA ALA A 139 25.81 1.29 5.80
C ALA A 139 24.63 0.31 5.95
N GLU A 140 24.62 -0.79 5.16
CA GLU A 140 23.66 -1.90 5.31
C GLU A 140 23.82 -2.60 6.67
N GLY A 141 24.99 -2.55 7.28
CA GLY A 141 25.30 -3.13 8.58
C GLY A 141 25.84 -4.56 8.51
N ALA A 142 26.22 -5.09 9.67
CA ALA A 142 26.69 -6.46 9.78
C ALA A 142 25.53 -7.43 9.54
N ARG A 143 25.79 -8.45 8.69
CA ARG A 143 24.88 -9.57 8.52
C ARG A 143 25.03 -10.49 9.71
N ASP A 144 23.92 -10.79 10.36
CA ASP A 144 23.90 -11.89 11.32
C ASP A 144 23.92 -13.21 10.54
N ASN A 145 24.76 -14.15 10.95
CA ASN A 145 24.87 -15.45 10.27
C ASN A 145 23.58 -16.29 10.36
N SER A 146 22.66 -15.91 11.25
CA SER A 146 21.39 -16.62 11.45
C SER A 146 20.30 -16.24 10.47
N CYS A 147 20.26 -14.97 10.00
CA CYS A 147 19.22 -14.48 9.10
C CYS A 147 19.73 -13.27 8.30
N ASN A 148 19.49 -13.26 6.98
CA ASN A 148 19.81 -12.13 6.12
C ASN A 148 18.53 -11.42 5.65
N PRO A 149 18.17 -10.26 6.23
CA PRO A 149 16.99 -9.50 5.84
C PRO A 149 17.20 -8.58 4.64
N LEU A 150 18.40 -8.57 4.02
CA LEU A 150 18.78 -7.63 2.96
C LEU A 150 18.45 -8.19 1.58
N VAL A 151 17.35 -7.72 1.00
CA VAL A 151 16.85 -8.17 -0.31
C VAL A 151 17.29 -7.23 -1.42
N PRO A 152 18.00 -7.69 -2.45
CA PRO A 152 18.40 -6.88 -3.61
C PRO A 152 17.21 -6.72 -4.57
N PHE A 153 16.74 -5.50 -4.81
CA PHE A 153 15.64 -5.23 -5.75
C PHE A 153 15.96 -4.15 -6.79
N ALA A 154 17.09 -3.47 -6.66
CA ALA A 154 17.49 -2.34 -7.49
C ALA A 154 19.01 -2.21 -7.57
N HIS A 155 19.48 -1.23 -8.35
CA HIS A 155 20.88 -0.80 -8.41
C HIS A 155 20.98 0.70 -8.12
N TYR A 156 22.08 1.13 -7.51
CA TYR A 156 22.32 2.56 -7.28
C TYR A 156 22.58 3.28 -8.60
N SER A 157 21.84 4.36 -8.89
CA SER A 157 22.00 5.11 -10.16
C SER A 157 23.39 5.74 -10.30
N SER A 158 24.05 6.09 -9.20
CA SER A 158 25.41 6.60 -9.19
C SER A 158 26.49 5.52 -9.42
N ALA A 159 26.11 4.23 -9.30
CA ALA A 159 27.03 3.09 -9.42
C ALA A 159 26.25 1.83 -9.85
N ASN A 160 25.89 1.76 -11.13
CA ASN A 160 25.02 0.73 -11.71
C ASN A 160 25.47 -0.73 -11.44
N SER A 161 26.71 -0.96 -11.04
CA SER A 161 27.22 -2.30 -10.69
C SER A 161 26.94 -2.69 -9.23
N ILE A 162 26.45 -1.76 -8.40
CA ILE A 162 26.24 -2.01 -6.97
C ILE A 162 24.75 -2.25 -6.73
N PRO A 163 24.35 -3.46 -6.27
CA PRO A 163 22.97 -3.75 -5.94
C PRO A 163 22.52 -2.93 -4.72
N CYS A 164 21.34 -2.34 -4.83
CA CYS A 164 20.65 -1.72 -3.71
C CYS A 164 19.76 -2.76 -3.02
N ARG A 165 19.93 -2.90 -1.71
CA ARG A 165 19.18 -3.85 -0.89
C ARG A 165 18.28 -3.12 0.09
N ALA A 166 17.07 -3.64 0.25
CA ALA A 166 16.17 -3.22 1.32
C ALA A 166 16.24 -4.19 2.50
N ASN A 167 16.26 -3.65 3.70
CA ASN A 167 16.05 -4.46 4.90
C ASN A 167 14.53 -4.70 5.05
N ILE A 168 14.07 -5.95 4.78
CA ILE A 168 12.64 -6.29 4.75
C ILE A 168 11.97 -6.18 6.12
N ASP A 169 12.68 -6.44 7.21
CA ASP A 169 12.15 -6.31 8.57
C ASP A 169 11.79 -4.86 8.88
N LYS A 170 12.59 -3.91 8.36
CA LYS A 170 12.31 -2.48 8.48
C LYS A 170 11.32 -1.99 7.41
N LEU A 171 11.40 -2.53 6.19
CA LEU A 171 10.52 -2.13 5.09
C LEU A 171 9.06 -2.40 5.42
N PHE A 172 8.75 -3.59 5.91
CA PHE A 172 7.39 -3.99 6.21
C PHE A 172 7.01 -3.81 7.67
N GLY A 173 7.94 -4.07 8.59
CA GLY A 173 7.67 -3.88 10.02
C GLY A 173 7.46 -2.41 10.43
N LEU A 174 7.97 -1.46 9.66
CA LEU A 174 7.78 -0.01 9.86
C LEU A 174 6.91 0.64 8.79
N HIS A 175 6.18 -0.16 8.03
CA HIS A 175 5.35 0.27 6.90
C HIS A 175 6.13 0.98 5.79
N CYS A 176 5.64 0.92 4.57
CA CYS A 176 6.28 1.58 3.45
C CYS A 176 5.26 2.21 2.50
N ALA A 177 5.72 3.22 1.76
CA ALA A 177 4.95 3.86 0.70
C ALA A 177 5.70 3.75 -0.63
N VAL A 178 4.97 3.40 -1.70
CA VAL A 178 5.44 3.40 -3.09
C VAL A 178 4.62 4.44 -3.85
N LEU A 179 5.26 5.53 -4.21
CA LEU A 179 4.60 6.72 -4.77
C LEU A 179 5.13 7.04 -6.16
N GLY A 180 4.25 7.48 -7.06
CA GLY A 180 4.67 7.86 -8.40
C GLY A 180 3.49 8.13 -9.33
N SER A 181 3.67 9.08 -10.24
CA SER A 181 2.67 9.43 -11.25
C SER A 181 2.39 8.27 -12.21
N THR A 182 1.29 8.33 -12.95
CA THR A 182 0.97 7.38 -14.02
C THR A 182 2.13 7.29 -15.03
N GLY A 183 2.47 6.08 -15.45
CA GLY A 183 3.57 5.82 -16.38
C GLY A 183 4.98 5.94 -15.79
N SER A 184 5.13 6.14 -14.47
CA SER A 184 6.44 6.15 -13.79
C SER A 184 7.04 4.75 -13.58
N GLY A 185 6.24 3.68 -13.78
CA GLY A 185 6.63 2.30 -13.53
C GLY A 185 6.31 1.79 -12.13
N LYS A 186 5.34 2.41 -11.44
CA LYS A 186 4.93 2.10 -10.06
C LYS A 186 4.56 0.62 -9.86
N SER A 187 3.61 0.10 -10.65
CA SER A 187 3.15 -1.30 -10.55
C SER A 187 4.30 -2.29 -10.81
N GLY A 188 5.16 -1.98 -11.80
CA GLY A 188 6.38 -2.75 -12.05
C GLY A 188 7.37 -2.72 -10.88
N ALA A 189 7.52 -1.57 -10.22
CA ALA A 189 8.35 -1.42 -9.03
C ALA A 189 7.86 -2.29 -7.88
N VAL A 190 6.55 -2.25 -7.59
CA VAL A 190 5.92 -3.09 -6.58
C VAL A 190 6.12 -4.57 -6.88
N ALA A 191 5.83 -4.99 -8.12
CA ALA A 191 6.03 -6.37 -8.53
C ALA A 191 7.50 -6.82 -8.37
N THR A 192 8.47 -5.96 -8.74
CA THR A 192 9.89 -6.27 -8.56
C THR A 192 10.27 -6.43 -7.09
N ILE A 193 9.81 -5.55 -6.22
CA ILE A 193 10.06 -5.66 -4.77
C ILE A 193 9.51 -6.99 -4.24
N LEU A 194 8.27 -7.34 -4.58
CA LEU A 194 7.63 -8.56 -4.10
C LEU A 194 8.29 -9.82 -4.69
N HIS A 195 8.61 -9.86 -5.99
CA HIS A 195 9.35 -10.98 -6.58
C HIS A 195 10.73 -11.17 -5.97
N SER A 196 11.46 -10.07 -5.72
CA SER A 196 12.77 -10.13 -5.06
C SER A 196 12.69 -10.79 -3.68
N ILE A 197 11.59 -10.59 -2.96
CA ILE A 197 11.36 -11.22 -1.65
C ILE A 197 11.01 -12.70 -1.80
N LEU A 198 10.14 -13.05 -2.76
CA LEU A 198 9.75 -14.43 -3.04
C LEU A 198 10.92 -15.32 -3.45
N GLU A 199 11.95 -14.74 -4.06
CA GLU A 199 13.16 -15.42 -4.51
C GLU A 199 14.30 -15.36 -3.48
N HIS A 200 14.15 -14.55 -2.42
CA HIS A 200 15.22 -14.35 -1.44
C HIS A 200 15.34 -15.53 -0.48
N SER A 201 16.58 -15.93 -0.21
CA SER A 201 16.92 -16.88 0.84
C SER A 201 17.53 -16.12 2.03
N SER A 202 16.79 -16.01 3.12
CA SER A 202 17.25 -15.37 4.35
C SER A 202 18.15 -16.28 5.20
N ILE A 203 17.91 -17.59 5.11
CA ILE A 203 18.69 -18.64 5.75
C ILE A 203 19.20 -19.57 4.66
N GLU A 204 20.40 -20.08 4.78
CA GLU A 204 21.02 -20.97 3.79
C GLU A 204 20.07 -22.10 3.39
N GLY A 205 19.74 -22.16 2.09
CA GLY A 205 18.82 -23.15 1.52
C GLY A 205 17.33 -22.94 1.78
N LYS A 206 16.91 -21.89 2.53
CA LYS A 206 15.50 -21.59 2.78
C LYS A 206 15.04 -20.33 2.04
N ILE A 207 14.15 -20.51 1.07
CA ILE A 207 13.47 -19.40 0.39
C ILE A 207 12.36 -18.85 1.32
N LEU A 208 12.15 -17.54 1.30
CA LEU A 208 11.07 -16.91 2.06
C LEU A 208 9.69 -17.33 1.53
N SER A 209 8.77 -17.53 2.44
CA SER A 209 7.35 -17.74 2.17
C SER A 209 6.54 -16.62 2.86
N PRO A 210 6.49 -15.42 2.27
CA PRO A 210 5.80 -14.29 2.87
C PRO A 210 4.28 -14.49 2.82
N ARG A 211 3.57 -13.85 3.73
CA ARG A 211 2.11 -13.83 3.77
C ARG A 211 1.64 -12.44 3.39
N ILE A 212 1.07 -12.31 2.19
CA ILE A 212 0.71 -11.04 1.60
C ILE A 212 -0.76 -11.07 1.17
N VAL A 213 -1.53 -10.07 1.59
CA VAL A 213 -2.85 -9.76 1.02
C VAL A 213 -2.75 -8.43 0.29
N MET A 214 -3.15 -8.41 -0.97
CA MET A 214 -3.12 -7.24 -1.83
C MET A 214 -4.54 -6.89 -2.26
N ILE A 215 -4.94 -5.63 -2.10
CA ILE A 215 -6.16 -5.07 -2.67
C ILE A 215 -5.80 -4.47 -4.02
N ASP A 216 -6.35 -5.04 -5.09
CA ASP A 216 -6.07 -4.67 -6.47
C ASP A 216 -7.35 -4.11 -7.14
N PRO A 217 -7.46 -2.77 -7.28
CA PRO A 217 -8.63 -2.14 -7.88
C PRO A 217 -8.64 -2.15 -9.40
N HIS A 218 -7.56 -2.60 -10.05
CA HIS A 218 -7.40 -2.52 -11.50
C HIS A 218 -7.11 -3.87 -12.17
N ASP A 219 -7.03 -4.97 -11.39
CA ASP A 219 -6.70 -6.32 -11.88
C ASP A 219 -5.35 -6.39 -12.62
N GLU A 220 -4.35 -5.68 -12.09
CA GLU A 220 -3.04 -5.59 -12.73
C GLU A 220 -2.09 -6.73 -12.35
N TYR A 221 -2.22 -7.28 -11.12
CA TYR A 221 -1.18 -8.13 -10.53
C TYR A 221 -1.40 -9.64 -10.68
N GLY A 222 -2.62 -10.07 -11.06
CA GLY A 222 -2.97 -11.50 -11.12
C GLY A 222 -1.98 -12.33 -11.92
N LEU A 223 -1.64 -11.89 -13.13
CA LEU A 223 -0.70 -12.61 -14.01
C LEU A 223 0.76 -12.48 -13.56
N ALA A 224 1.14 -11.35 -13.00
CA ALA A 224 2.50 -11.15 -12.51
C ALA A 224 2.89 -12.17 -11.44
N PHE A 225 1.92 -12.63 -10.66
CA PHE A 225 2.16 -13.57 -9.56
C PHE A 225 1.51 -14.95 -9.74
N LYS A 226 1.16 -15.36 -10.96
CA LYS A 226 0.47 -16.65 -11.22
C LYS A 226 1.10 -17.86 -10.52
N ASP A 227 2.45 -17.89 -10.39
CA ASP A 227 3.17 -19.01 -9.79
C ASP A 227 3.05 -19.04 -8.26
N ARG A 228 3.10 -17.88 -7.58
CA ARG A 228 3.15 -17.72 -6.13
C ARG A 228 1.93 -16.96 -5.57
N GLY A 229 1.03 -16.51 -6.41
CA GLY A 229 -0.21 -15.80 -6.06
C GLY A 229 -1.46 -16.62 -6.34
N ILE A 230 -2.56 -16.17 -5.74
CA ILE A 230 -3.92 -16.59 -6.05
C ILE A 230 -4.80 -15.37 -6.11
N THR A 231 -5.55 -15.20 -7.19
CA THR A 231 -6.45 -14.09 -7.38
C THR A 231 -7.87 -14.48 -6.98
N TYR A 232 -8.44 -13.69 -6.07
CA TYR A 232 -9.84 -13.77 -5.68
C TYR A 232 -10.57 -12.58 -6.28
N GLN A 233 -11.54 -12.84 -7.16
CA GLN A 233 -12.36 -11.79 -7.73
C GLN A 233 -13.66 -11.63 -6.93
N ALA A 234 -14.07 -10.39 -6.75
CA ALA A 234 -15.34 -10.07 -6.12
C ALA A 234 -16.50 -10.15 -7.11
N TYR A 235 -16.29 -9.71 -8.34
CA TYR A 235 -17.27 -9.75 -9.42
C TYR A 235 -16.57 -9.78 -10.78
N SER A 236 -17.13 -10.52 -11.74
CA SER A 236 -16.74 -10.44 -13.14
C SER A 236 -17.99 -10.25 -14.01
N ALA A 237 -17.92 -9.30 -14.93
CA ALA A 237 -18.95 -9.10 -15.95
C ALA A 237 -18.84 -10.16 -17.06
N LEU A 238 -17.67 -10.76 -17.23
CA LEU A 238 -17.38 -11.84 -18.16
C LEU A 238 -17.31 -13.12 -17.33
N GLU A 239 -18.25 -14.06 -17.54
CA GLU A 239 -18.23 -15.33 -16.82
C GLU A 239 -17.01 -16.17 -17.23
N ASN A 240 -16.38 -16.83 -16.25
CA ASN A 240 -15.37 -17.89 -16.36
C ASN A 240 -13.93 -17.46 -16.73
N ASP A 241 -13.31 -16.62 -15.90
CA ASP A 241 -11.85 -16.69 -15.79
C ASP A 241 -11.51 -17.82 -14.80
N GLU A 242 -11.24 -19.03 -15.30
CA GLU A 242 -10.88 -20.20 -14.48
C GLU A 242 -9.59 -19.98 -13.66
N SER A 243 -8.80 -18.97 -14.00
CA SER A 243 -7.58 -18.58 -13.27
C SER A 243 -7.89 -17.87 -11.96
N LYS A 244 -9.11 -17.34 -11.78
CA LYS A 244 -9.53 -16.58 -10.60
C LYS A 244 -10.54 -17.37 -9.77
N LYS A 245 -10.46 -17.23 -8.45
CA LYS A 245 -11.44 -17.78 -7.52
C LYS A 245 -12.40 -16.70 -7.05
N ASN A 246 -13.65 -17.06 -6.78
CA ASN A 246 -14.60 -16.15 -6.18
C ASN A 246 -14.24 -15.88 -4.70
N ILE A 247 -14.18 -14.63 -4.30
CA ILE A 247 -13.97 -14.26 -2.90
C ILE A 247 -15.21 -14.60 -2.07
N LYS A 248 -14.98 -15.10 -0.85
CA LYS A 248 -16.02 -15.25 0.17
C LYS A 248 -15.75 -14.22 1.26
N LEU A 249 -16.53 -13.15 1.28
CA LEU A 249 -16.46 -12.09 2.29
C LEU A 249 -17.88 -11.63 2.64
N PRO A 250 -18.66 -12.47 3.35
CA PRO A 250 -20.07 -12.21 3.59
C PRO A 250 -20.31 -11.05 4.55
N TYR A 251 -21.49 -10.41 4.44
CA TYR A 251 -21.93 -9.24 5.19
C TYR A 251 -21.82 -9.38 6.72
N TRP A 252 -21.96 -10.59 7.25
CA TRP A 252 -21.92 -10.83 8.69
C TRP A 252 -20.52 -10.64 9.31
N LEU A 253 -19.47 -10.57 8.47
CA LEU A 253 -18.13 -10.17 8.89
C LEU A 253 -18.03 -8.68 9.21
N MET A 254 -18.90 -7.84 8.65
CA MET A 254 -18.85 -6.40 8.81
C MET A 254 -19.12 -5.99 10.26
N SER A 255 -18.42 -4.95 10.72
CA SER A 255 -18.82 -4.23 11.93
C SER A 255 -20.12 -3.45 11.71
N SER A 256 -20.71 -2.99 12.81
CA SER A 256 -21.89 -2.15 12.73
C SER A 256 -21.68 -0.89 11.90
N ASP A 257 -20.49 -0.28 11.99
CA ASP A 257 -20.14 0.91 11.22
C ASP A 257 -19.95 0.61 9.73
N GLU A 258 -19.31 -0.52 9.38
CA GLU A 258 -19.13 -0.95 8.01
C GLU A 258 -20.47 -1.28 7.34
N PHE A 259 -21.33 -2.02 8.04
CA PHE A 259 -22.65 -2.39 7.54
C PHE A 259 -23.56 -1.18 7.39
N ARG A 260 -23.52 -0.26 8.36
CA ARG A 260 -24.21 1.01 8.30
C ARG A 260 -23.77 1.84 7.08
N THR A 261 -22.46 1.95 6.86
CA THR A 261 -21.91 2.70 5.72
C THR A 261 -22.38 2.12 4.39
N LEU A 262 -22.47 0.80 4.28
CA LEU A 262 -22.98 0.12 3.09
C LEU A 262 -24.47 0.43 2.83
N ILE A 263 -25.30 0.49 3.89
CA ILE A 263 -26.75 0.71 3.76
C ILE A 263 -27.10 2.19 3.63
N ILE A 264 -26.54 3.06 4.48
CA ILE A 264 -26.92 4.49 4.52
C ILE A 264 -26.10 5.31 3.53
N GLY A 265 -24.86 4.93 3.26
CA GLY A 265 -23.94 5.58 2.33
C GLY A 265 -23.22 6.77 2.95
N LYS A 266 -23.92 7.79 3.45
CA LYS A 266 -23.30 8.99 4.04
C LYS A 266 -23.35 8.97 5.56
N ALA A 267 -22.25 9.40 6.21
CA ALA A 267 -22.21 9.65 7.65
C ALA A 267 -22.78 11.04 7.94
N GLU A 268 -24.06 11.26 7.72
CA GLU A 268 -24.72 12.50 8.10
C GLU A 268 -25.10 12.48 9.59
N LYS A 269 -24.93 13.60 10.27
CA LYS A 269 -25.38 13.80 11.65
C LYS A 269 -26.91 13.59 11.79
N GLU A 270 -27.64 13.73 10.70
CA GLU A 270 -29.10 13.55 10.61
C GLU A 270 -29.53 12.06 10.62
N ALA A 271 -28.63 11.12 10.39
CA ALA A 271 -28.92 9.68 10.35
C ALA A 271 -28.85 8.99 11.72
N THR A 272 -28.83 9.72 12.85
CA THR A 272 -28.68 9.13 14.20
C THR A 272 -29.78 8.10 14.49
N SER A 273 -31.03 8.37 14.10
CA SER A 273 -32.13 7.43 14.32
C SER A 273 -32.00 6.18 13.47
N GLN A 274 -31.59 6.30 12.19
CA GLN A 274 -31.36 5.17 11.29
C GLN A 274 -30.16 4.32 11.72
N ASN A 275 -29.11 4.98 12.24
CA ASN A 275 -27.94 4.29 12.81
C ASN A 275 -28.35 3.39 13.98
N ASN A 276 -29.18 3.89 14.91
CA ASN A 276 -29.66 3.13 16.04
C ASN A 276 -30.55 1.96 15.62
N ILE A 277 -31.38 2.14 14.58
CA ILE A 277 -32.23 1.08 14.02
C ILE A 277 -31.35 -0.07 13.49
N ILE A 278 -30.34 0.25 12.69
CA ILE A 278 -29.41 -0.75 12.13
C ILE A 278 -28.65 -1.45 13.26
N TYR A 279 -28.09 -0.70 14.22
CA TYR A 279 -27.35 -1.27 15.34
C TYR A 279 -28.17 -2.26 16.14
N LYS A 280 -29.40 -1.89 16.55
CA LYS A 280 -30.32 -2.77 17.29
C LYS A 280 -30.65 -4.04 16.50
N ALA A 281 -30.93 -3.91 15.20
CA ALA A 281 -31.25 -5.05 14.35
C ALA A 281 -30.07 -6.00 14.14
N LEU A 282 -28.84 -5.47 13.97
CA LEU A 282 -27.62 -6.28 13.87
C LEU A 282 -27.31 -7.02 15.16
N SER A 283 -27.38 -6.30 16.29
CA SER A 283 -27.17 -6.89 17.62
C SER A 283 -28.15 -8.02 17.87
N HIS A 284 -29.43 -7.78 17.63
CA HIS A 284 -30.49 -8.79 17.76
C HIS A 284 -30.20 -10.02 16.89
N ALA A 285 -29.95 -9.85 15.58
CA ALA A 285 -29.75 -10.95 14.66
C ALA A 285 -28.55 -11.85 15.06
N ARG A 286 -27.47 -11.24 15.58
CA ARG A 286 -26.30 -11.96 16.11
C ARG A 286 -26.60 -12.68 17.42
N MET A 287 -27.34 -12.04 18.34
CA MET A 287 -27.75 -12.67 19.60
C MET A 287 -28.67 -13.88 19.35
N VAL A 288 -29.56 -13.82 18.34
CA VAL A 288 -30.40 -14.97 17.92
C VAL A 288 -29.54 -16.16 17.49
N THR A 289 -28.52 -15.92 16.70
CA THR A 289 -27.61 -17.00 16.26
C THR A 289 -26.84 -17.61 17.44
N CYS A 290 -26.53 -16.81 18.46
CA CYS A 290 -25.91 -17.30 19.71
C CYS A 290 -26.91 -17.97 20.67
N GLY A 291 -28.21 -17.95 20.38
CA GLY A 291 -29.25 -18.49 21.25
C GLY A 291 -29.61 -17.60 22.45
N ILE A 292 -29.03 -16.39 22.53
CA ILE A 292 -29.19 -15.46 23.68
C ILE A 292 -30.59 -14.85 23.70
N THR A 293 -31.18 -14.59 22.54
CA THR A 293 -32.52 -14.03 22.41
C THR A 293 -33.38 -14.80 21.40
N THR A 294 -34.70 -14.63 21.47
CA THR A 294 -35.64 -15.31 20.59
C THR A 294 -35.67 -14.70 19.17
N HIS A 295 -36.07 -15.47 18.18
CA HIS A 295 -36.30 -14.98 16.82
C HIS A 295 -37.28 -13.81 16.75
N ALA A 296 -36.99 -12.86 15.86
CA ALA A 296 -37.97 -11.81 15.55
C ALA A 296 -39.22 -12.44 14.87
N PRO A 297 -40.43 -11.97 15.20
CA PRO A 297 -41.63 -12.44 14.54
C PRO A 297 -41.63 -12.09 13.05
N ASP A 298 -42.37 -12.83 12.25
CA ASP A 298 -42.56 -12.62 10.81
C ASP A 298 -43.87 -11.89 10.46
N ASN A 299 -44.63 -11.54 11.46
CA ASN A 299 -45.92 -10.81 11.36
C ASN A 299 -46.19 -10.01 12.65
N TYR A 300 -47.31 -9.26 12.71
CA TYR A 300 -47.70 -8.48 13.87
C TYR A 300 -48.56 -9.23 14.89
N ASN A 301 -48.81 -10.55 14.71
CA ASN A 301 -49.62 -11.38 15.59
C ASN A 301 -48.81 -12.08 16.68
N TRP A 302 -48.01 -11.32 17.44
CA TRP A 302 -47.22 -11.85 18.54
C TRP A 302 -47.67 -11.28 19.89
N PRO A 303 -47.45 -11.97 21.02
CA PRO A 303 -47.95 -11.58 22.29
C PRO A 303 -47.32 -10.27 22.78
N LEU A 304 -48.17 -9.41 23.40
CA LEU A 304 -47.67 -8.22 24.06
C LEU A 304 -46.70 -8.58 25.18
N PRO A 305 -45.65 -7.78 25.39
CA PRO A 305 -44.80 -7.90 26.57
C PRO A 305 -45.61 -7.79 27.86
N THR A 306 -45.43 -8.69 28.80
CA THR A 306 -46.19 -8.75 30.05
C THR A 306 -45.70 -7.75 31.09
N ASP A 307 -44.46 -7.22 30.94
CA ASP A 307 -43.75 -6.49 31.99
C ASP A 307 -43.61 -4.99 31.74
N GLY A 308 -44.40 -4.45 30.80
CA GLY A 308 -44.31 -3.01 30.42
C GLY A 308 -43.01 -2.59 29.75
N GLN A 309 -42.19 -3.53 29.35
CA GLN A 309 -40.93 -3.30 28.60
C GLN A 309 -41.24 -2.78 27.19
N ALA A 310 -40.29 -2.05 26.60
CA ALA A 310 -40.39 -1.61 25.21
C ALA A 310 -40.39 -2.81 24.25
N LEU A 311 -41.10 -2.65 23.12
CA LEU A 311 -41.20 -3.74 22.11
C LEU A 311 -39.84 -4.17 21.54
N ASP A 312 -38.93 -3.25 21.47
CA ASP A 312 -37.58 -3.44 20.87
C ASP A 312 -36.49 -3.81 21.90
N GLU A 313 -36.84 -4.01 23.17
CA GLU A 313 -35.91 -4.54 24.16
C GLU A 313 -35.75 -6.06 23.99
N PRO A 314 -34.50 -6.54 23.75
CA PRO A 314 -34.24 -7.97 23.59
C PRO A 314 -34.47 -8.71 24.92
N ARG A 315 -34.98 -9.94 24.84
CA ARG A 315 -35.27 -10.79 25.99
C ARG A 315 -34.39 -12.01 25.99
N PRO A 316 -33.80 -12.36 27.15
CA PRO A 316 -33.01 -13.56 27.25
C PRO A 316 -33.87 -14.82 27.07
N THR A 317 -33.31 -15.80 26.39
CA THR A 317 -33.86 -17.16 26.32
C THR A 317 -33.56 -17.91 27.62
N GLU A 318 -34.21 -19.07 27.81
CA GLU A 318 -33.95 -19.94 28.95
C GLU A 318 -32.46 -20.28 29.04
N GLY A 319 -31.89 -20.02 30.22
CA GLY A 319 -30.44 -20.24 30.47
C GLY A 319 -29.53 -19.04 30.23
N HIS A 320 -30.04 -17.91 29.71
CA HIS A 320 -29.31 -16.68 29.49
C HIS A 320 -29.80 -15.54 30.39
N SER A 321 -28.97 -14.53 30.63
CA SER A 321 -29.25 -13.40 31.50
C SER A 321 -29.39 -12.06 30.74
N ILE A 322 -30.01 -11.07 31.37
CA ILE A 322 -30.05 -9.69 30.84
C ILE A 322 -28.64 -9.09 30.78
N GLU A 323 -27.74 -9.48 31.72
CA GLU A 323 -26.36 -9.01 31.74
C GLU A 323 -25.59 -9.47 30.50
N GLU A 324 -25.85 -10.68 29.99
CA GLU A 324 -25.24 -11.17 28.74
C GLU A 324 -25.73 -10.35 27.54
N ILE A 325 -27.00 -9.96 27.50
CA ILE A 325 -27.53 -9.07 26.45
C ILE A 325 -26.85 -7.70 26.50
N LEU A 326 -26.73 -7.11 27.70
CA LEU A 326 -26.16 -5.77 27.89
C LEU A 326 -24.64 -5.74 27.59
N SER A 327 -23.94 -6.85 27.83
CA SER A 327 -22.50 -7.00 27.57
C SER A 327 -22.17 -7.58 26.20
N PHE A 328 -23.20 -7.84 25.37
CA PHE A 328 -22.98 -8.46 24.06
C PHE A 328 -22.24 -7.52 23.09
N ASP A 329 -21.10 -7.98 22.61
CA ASP A 329 -20.31 -7.27 21.61
C ASP A 329 -20.89 -7.54 20.20
N SER A 330 -21.65 -6.57 19.71
CA SER A 330 -22.30 -6.65 18.40
C SER A 330 -21.35 -6.52 17.20
N ASP A 331 -20.06 -6.24 17.42
CA ASP A 331 -19.07 -6.14 16.34
C ASP A 331 -18.24 -7.42 16.13
N LYS A 332 -18.52 -8.46 16.93
CA LYS A 332 -17.93 -9.79 16.69
C LYS A 332 -18.40 -10.36 15.35
N PRO A 333 -17.51 -11.01 14.60
CA PRO A 333 -17.84 -11.62 13.30
C PRO A 333 -18.65 -12.92 13.49
N ILE A 334 -19.90 -12.77 13.93
CA ILE A 334 -20.84 -13.85 14.17
C ILE A 334 -21.80 -13.91 12.97
N PRO A 335 -21.93 -15.08 12.32
CA PRO A 335 -22.88 -15.27 11.23
C PRO A 335 -24.33 -14.99 11.68
N PHE A 336 -25.14 -14.39 10.83
CA PHE A 336 -26.56 -14.18 11.08
C PHE A 336 -27.37 -14.18 9.78
N CYS A 337 -28.68 -14.45 9.89
CA CYS A 337 -29.60 -14.42 8.77
C CYS A 337 -30.09 -13.00 8.50
N LEU A 338 -30.00 -12.51 7.25
CA LEU A 338 -30.53 -11.18 6.88
C LEU A 338 -32.04 -11.06 7.08
N ASN A 339 -32.78 -12.14 6.96
CA ASN A 339 -34.21 -12.11 7.22
C ASN A 339 -34.52 -11.78 8.69
N GLU A 340 -33.65 -12.25 9.62
CA GLU A 340 -33.77 -11.90 11.05
C GLU A 340 -33.58 -10.40 11.27
N PHE A 341 -32.56 -9.81 10.60
CA PHE A 341 -32.33 -8.37 10.62
C PHE A 341 -33.53 -7.57 10.06
N GLU A 342 -34.09 -8.00 8.90
CA GLU A 342 -35.26 -7.36 8.30
C GLU A 342 -36.52 -7.48 9.18
N ASN A 343 -36.76 -8.66 9.74
CA ASN A 343 -37.94 -8.93 10.58
C ASN A 343 -37.87 -8.10 11.85
N HIS A 344 -36.69 -7.96 12.47
CA HIS A 344 -36.53 -7.11 13.65
C HIS A 344 -36.90 -5.65 13.35
N ILE A 345 -36.50 -5.12 12.20
CA ILE A 345 -36.88 -3.76 11.79
C ILE A 345 -38.37 -3.67 11.52
N ARG A 346 -38.94 -4.61 10.74
CA ARG A 346 -40.34 -4.57 10.31
C ARG A 346 -41.32 -4.80 11.43
N TYR A 347 -41.10 -5.83 12.26
CA TYR A 347 -42.10 -6.37 13.15
C TYR A 347 -41.84 -6.07 14.63
N ILE A 348 -40.66 -5.58 14.97
CA ILE A 348 -40.31 -5.14 16.33
C ILE A 348 -40.13 -3.63 16.40
N GLN A 349 -39.13 -3.05 15.67
CA GLN A 349 -38.86 -1.61 15.79
C GLN A 349 -39.92 -0.73 15.12
N ALA A 350 -40.51 -1.19 14.00
CA ALA A 350 -41.60 -0.50 13.32
C ALA A 350 -43.01 -0.95 13.80
N ALA A 351 -43.10 -1.49 15.02
CA ALA A 351 -44.33 -1.88 15.67
C ALA A 351 -44.76 -0.86 16.73
N ARG A 352 -46.04 -0.74 16.92
CA ARG A 352 -46.64 0.04 18.01
C ARG A 352 -47.79 -0.73 18.67
N VAL A 353 -48.08 -0.39 19.90
CA VAL A 353 -49.22 -0.94 20.61
C VAL A 353 -50.44 -0.03 20.40
N LYS A 354 -51.54 -0.60 19.91
CA LYS A 354 -52.83 0.09 19.75
C LYS A 354 -53.96 -0.83 20.20
N SER A 355 -54.81 -0.32 21.09
CA SER A 355 -55.96 -1.06 21.60
C SER A 355 -55.62 -2.49 22.11
N GLY A 356 -54.48 -2.65 22.79
CA GLY A 356 -54.06 -3.95 23.33
C GLY A 356 -53.58 -4.95 22.28
N LYS A 357 -53.26 -4.49 21.06
CA LYS A 357 -52.68 -5.31 19.98
C LYS A 357 -51.46 -4.64 19.41
N ILE A 358 -50.58 -5.45 18.83
CA ILE A 358 -49.40 -4.97 18.09
C ILE A 358 -49.84 -4.69 16.65
N GLU A 359 -49.58 -3.50 16.17
CA GLU A 359 -49.83 -3.07 14.80
C GLU A 359 -48.57 -2.44 14.19
N LYS A 360 -48.53 -2.35 12.87
CA LYS A 360 -47.51 -1.58 12.14
C LYS A 360 -47.60 -0.10 12.53
N GLU A 361 -46.46 0.58 12.60
CA GLU A 361 -46.42 2.04 12.71
C GLU A 361 -47.18 2.73 11.58
N THR A 362 -47.53 4.03 11.78
CA THR A 362 -48.20 4.80 10.73
C THR A 362 -47.36 4.83 9.44
N GLU A 363 -48.04 4.87 8.29
CA GLU A 363 -47.36 4.88 6.99
C GLU A 363 -46.34 6.05 6.87
N SER A 364 -46.65 7.22 7.46
CA SER A 364 -45.76 8.37 7.49
C SER A 364 -44.48 8.10 8.31
N THR A 365 -44.62 7.60 9.54
CA THR A 365 -43.48 7.27 10.40
C THR A 365 -42.65 6.11 9.84
N PHE A 366 -43.30 5.11 9.27
CA PHE A 366 -42.62 3.98 8.64
C PHE A 366 -41.82 4.45 7.44
N ALA A 367 -42.37 5.28 6.57
CA ALA A 367 -41.72 5.84 5.41
C ALA A 367 -40.51 6.72 5.78
N GLU A 368 -40.64 7.51 6.85
CA GLU A 368 -39.59 8.41 7.32
C GLU A 368 -38.38 7.66 7.92
N LYS A 369 -38.64 6.68 8.78
CA LYS A 369 -37.57 6.06 9.60
C LYS A 369 -37.03 4.76 9.06
N PHE A 370 -37.87 3.86 8.52
CA PHE A 370 -37.53 2.47 8.26
C PHE A 370 -37.44 2.11 6.79
N LYS A 371 -38.31 2.73 5.95
CA LYS A 371 -38.44 2.32 4.55
C LYS A 371 -37.15 2.41 3.75
N SER A 372 -36.39 3.50 3.90
CA SER A 372 -35.16 3.71 3.16
C SER A 372 -34.11 2.62 3.45
N ILE A 373 -34.02 2.16 4.70
CA ILE A 373 -33.09 1.09 5.12
C ILE A 373 -33.47 -0.23 4.41
N LEU A 374 -34.75 -0.59 4.48
CA LEU A 374 -35.26 -1.84 3.91
C LEU A 374 -35.21 -1.85 2.38
N ASP A 375 -35.53 -0.72 1.75
CA ASP A 375 -35.46 -0.56 0.29
C ASP A 375 -34.00 -0.67 -0.20
N LYS A 376 -33.07 0.01 0.46
CA LYS A 376 -31.64 -0.09 0.11
C LYS A 376 -31.11 -1.51 0.31
N LEU A 377 -31.44 -2.17 1.40
CA LEU A 377 -31.06 -3.57 1.63
C LEU A 377 -31.62 -4.49 0.53
N SER A 378 -32.89 -4.28 0.13
CA SER A 378 -33.50 -5.03 -0.97
C SER A 378 -32.77 -4.81 -2.30
N VAL A 379 -32.34 -3.58 -2.60
CA VAL A 379 -31.53 -3.25 -3.80
C VAL A 379 -30.19 -3.97 -3.74
N LEU A 380 -29.47 -3.87 -2.61
CA LEU A 380 -28.18 -4.51 -2.43
C LEU A 380 -28.26 -6.05 -2.60
N ARG A 381 -29.30 -6.68 -2.05
CA ARG A 381 -29.49 -8.15 -2.20
C ARG A 381 -29.77 -8.60 -3.62
N ARG A 382 -30.26 -7.72 -4.49
CA ARG A 382 -30.58 -8.01 -5.90
C ARG A 382 -29.44 -7.67 -6.85
N ASP A 383 -28.45 -6.91 -6.42
CA ASP A 383 -27.32 -6.51 -7.26
C ASP A 383 -26.35 -7.70 -7.44
N PRO A 384 -26.17 -8.20 -8.68
CA PRO A 384 -25.31 -9.34 -8.94
C PRO A 384 -23.84 -9.07 -8.59
N ARG A 385 -23.41 -7.79 -8.62
CA ARG A 385 -22.02 -7.38 -8.36
C ARG A 385 -21.61 -7.57 -6.91
N ILE A 386 -22.58 -7.62 -6.00
CA ILE A 386 -22.32 -7.77 -4.56
C ILE A 386 -22.96 -9.05 -3.98
N LYS A 387 -23.41 -9.95 -4.85
CA LYS A 387 -24.00 -11.23 -4.45
C LYS A 387 -23.07 -12.04 -3.54
N PHE A 388 -21.76 -12.05 -3.82
CA PHE A 388 -20.74 -12.74 -3.02
C PHE A 388 -20.73 -12.30 -1.54
N MET A 389 -21.18 -11.07 -1.27
CA MET A 389 -21.24 -10.48 0.06
C MET A 389 -22.64 -10.62 0.68
N MET A 390 -23.69 -10.42 -0.12
CA MET A 390 -25.09 -10.31 0.36
C MET A 390 -25.86 -11.63 0.30
N GLU A 391 -25.21 -12.75 -0.02
CA GLU A 391 -25.84 -14.07 0.03
C GLU A 391 -26.28 -14.39 1.46
N ASN A 392 -27.58 -14.71 1.63
CA ASN A 392 -28.15 -14.91 2.95
C ASN A 392 -27.54 -16.13 3.65
N TRP A 393 -27.01 -15.91 4.84
CA TRP A 393 -26.46 -17.00 5.64
C TRP A 393 -27.57 -17.86 6.26
N SER A 394 -27.35 -19.14 6.34
CA SER A 394 -28.15 -20.07 7.10
C SER A 394 -27.26 -21.11 7.79
N PRO A 395 -27.71 -21.79 8.87
CA PRO A 395 -26.93 -22.82 9.56
C PRO A 395 -26.50 -23.99 8.66
N LYS A 396 -27.13 -24.15 7.50
CA LYS A 396 -26.79 -25.17 6.50
C LYS A 396 -25.67 -24.73 5.56
N ASN A 397 -25.34 -23.44 5.54
CA ASN A 397 -24.28 -22.92 4.69
C ASN A 397 -22.93 -23.28 5.30
N ASP A 398 -22.05 -23.80 4.47
CA ASP A 398 -20.69 -24.19 4.86
C ASP A 398 -19.72 -22.99 4.93
N CYS A 399 -20.22 -21.78 5.17
CA CYS A 399 -19.45 -20.55 5.25
C CYS A 399 -19.33 -20.11 6.72
N ASN A 400 -18.16 -20.34 7.30
CA ASN A 400 -17.82 -19.94 8.66
C ASN A 400 -16.53 -19.09 8.69
N LEU A 401 -16.21 -18.52 9.85
CA LEU A 401 -15.04 -17.65 10.03
C LEU A 401 -13.72 -18.39 9.74
N GLU A 402 -13.61 -19.67 10.10
CA GLU A 402 -12.44 -20.51 9.86
C GLU A 402 -12.11 -20.59 8.36
N LYS A 403 -13.11 -20.91 7.52
CA LYS A 403 -12.92 -21.00 6.06
C LYS A 403 -12.58 -19.66 5.41
N ILE A 404 -13.08 -18.58 5.97
CA ILE A 404 -12.74 -17.23 5.48
C ILE A 404 -11.31 -16.87 5.86
N LEU A 405 -10.89 -17.17 7.07
CA LEU A 405 -9.50 -16.99 7.49
C LEU A 405 -8.57 -17.90 6.67
N ASP A 406 -8.95 -19.16 6.43
CA ASP A 406 -8.17 -20.06 5.56
C ASP A 406 -7.96 -19.47 4.16
N GLN A 407 -9.02 -18.92 3.55
CA GLN A 407 -8.91 -18.21 2.27
C GLN A 407 -7.89 -17.06 2.29
N LEU A 408 -7.87 -16.26 3.36
CA LEU A 408 -7.08 -15.04 3.43
C LEU A 408 -5.65 -15.27 3.94
N VAL A 409 -5.49 -16.14 4.94
CA VAL A 409 -4.23 -16.31 5.68
C VAL A 409 -3.78 -17.77 5.80
N GLY A 410 -4.61 -18.73 5.40
CA GLY A 410 -4.31 -20.15 5.45
C GLY A 410 -3.19 -20.57 4.50
N GLU A 411 -2.67 -21.78 4.68
CA GLU A 411 -1.67 -22.37 3.82
C GLU A 411 -2.34 -22.90 2.55
N ILE A 412 -1.97 -22.38 1.38
CA ILE A 412 -2.48 -22.85 0.09
C ILE A 412 -1.32 -23.36 -0.73
N ILE A 413 -1.36 -24.63 -1.10
CA ILE A 413 -0.37 -25.28 -1.96
C ILE A 413 -1.09 -25.75 -3.22
N ILE A 414 -0.61 -25.31 -4.38
CA ILE A 414 -1.08 -25.72 -5.70
C ILE A 414 0.15 -26.14 -6.51
N GLU A 415 0.13 -27.34 -7.10
CA GLU A 415 1.24 -27.88 -7.90
C GLU A 415 2.59 -27.84 -7.12
N GLU A 416 2.55 -28.27 -5.86
CA GLU A 416 3.71 -28.29 -4.93
C GLU A 416 4.33 -26.91 -4.64
N LYS A 417 3.64 -25.81 -5.00
CA LYS A 417 4.09 -24.43 -4.73
C LYS A 417 3.17 -23.75 -3.72
N TYR A 418 3.79 -23.07 -2.76
CA TYR A 418 3.07 -22.20 -1.85
C TYR A 418 2.49 -21.00 -2.61
N LYS A 419 1.25 -20.65 -2.31
CA LYS A 419 0.61 -19.42 -2.77
C LYS A 419 0.72 -18.35 -1.68
N ASP A 420 1.76 -17.54 -1.76
CA ASP A 420 2.15 -16.57 -0.74
C ASP A 420 1.36 -15.27 -0.81
N ILE A 421 0.84 -14.93 -2.00
CA ILE A 421 0.14 -13.67 -2.27
C ILE A 421 -1.33 -13.95 -2.55
N ARG A 422 -2.23 -13.32 -1.77
CA ARG A 422 -3.67 -13.25 -2.02
C ARG A 422 -3.97 -11.92 -2.68
N ILE A 423 -4.37 -11.94 -3.93
CA ILE A 423 -4.75 -10.74 -4.68
C ILE A 423 -6.27 -10.66 -4.66
N ILE A 424 -6.80 -9.61 -4.08
CA ILE A 424 -8.23 -9.35 -4.01
C ILE A 424 -8.57 -8.36 -5.11
N ASP A 425 -9.04 -8.90 -6.22
CA ASP A 425 -9.51 -8.13 -7.38
C ASP A 425 -10.87 -7.52 -7.08
N ILE A 426 -10.91 -6.21 -7.04
CA ILE A 426 -12.12 -5.41 -6.79
C ILE A 426 -12.46 -4.51 -7.98
N SER A 427 -11.87 -4.74 -9.15
CA SER A 427 -12.00 -3.89 -10.34
C SER A 427 -13.45 -3.76 -10.84
N GLY A 428 -14.25 -4.80 -10.69
CA GLY A 428 -15.66 -4.81 -11.09
C GLY A 428 -16.64 -4.22 -10.07
N LEU A 429 -16.18 -3.77 -8.89
CA LEU A 429 -17.07 -3.32 -7.82
C LEU A 429 -17.41 -1.83 -7.92
N PRO A 430 -18.66 -1.44 -7.58
CA PRO A 430 -19.00 -0.04 -7.36
C PRO A 430 -18.17 0.55 -6.20
N ASN A 431 -17.82 1.83 -6.30
CA ASN A 431 -17.06 2.52 -5.24
C ASN A 431 -17.73 2.44 -3.86
N GLU A 432 -19.07 2.46 -3.82
CA GLU A 432 -19.86 2.33 -2.59
C GLU A 432 -19.64 1.02 -1.84
N VAL A 433 -19.21 -0.04 -2.55
CA VAL A 433 -18.96 -1.38 -2.00
C VAL A 433 -17.47 -1.59 -1.73
N ALA A 434 -16.60 -1.05 -2.57
CA ALA A 434 -15.17 -1.20 -2.46
C ALA A 434 -14.61 -0.66 -1.11
N GLY A 435 -15.15 0.46 -0.63
CA GLY A 435 -14.76 1.03 0.67
C GLY A 435 -15.09 0.12 1.86
N PRO A 436 -16.36 -0.28 2.08
CA PRO A 436 -16.73 -1.25 3.13
C PRO A 436 -15.99 -2.58 3.02
N LEU A 437 -15.75 -3.10 1.81
CA LEU A 437 -14.98 -4.33 1.61
C LEU A 437 -13.54 -4.17 2.09
N ALA A 438 -12.85 -3.11 1.68
CA ALA A 438 -11.49 -2.82 2.11
C ALA A 438 -11.41 -2.62 3.64
N ALA A 439 -12.43 -1.97 4.23
CA ALA A 439 -12.55 -1.80 5.67
C ALA A 439 -12.65 -3.15 6.39
N THR A 440 -13.59 -3.98 5.95
CA THR A 440 -13.83 -5.32 6.53
C THR A 440 -12.58 -6.18 6.44
N LEU A 441 -11.90 -6.18 5.28
CA LEU A 441 -10.67 -6.94 5.07
C LEU A 441 -9.55 -6.46 6.01
N ALA A 442 -9.28 -5.16 6.05
CA ALA A 442 -8.23 -4.58 6.88
C ALA A 442 -8.50 -4.84 8.38
N ARG A 443 -9.76 -4.64 8.83
CA ARG A 443 -10.15 -4.89 10.21
C ARG A 443 -10.07 -6.38 10.57
N LEU A 444 -10.51 -7.28 9.69
CA LEU A 444 -10.45 -8.72 9.93
C LEU A 444 -9.01 -9.21 10.08
N LEU A 445 -8.10 -8.77 9.20
CA LEU A 445 -6.67 -9.07 9.31
C LEU A 445 -6.07 -8.54 10.60
N PHE A 446 -6.45 -7.33 11.02
CA PHE A 446 -5.97 -6.76 12.27
C PHE A 446 -6.53 -7.52 13.49
N GLN A 447 -7.81 -7.90 13.48
CA GLN A 447 -8.41 -8.74 14.53
C GLN A 447 -7.75 -10.11 14.61
N TYR A 448 -7.49 -10.76 13.48
CA TYR A 448 -6.73 -12.00 13.41
C TYR A 448 -5.38 -11.88 14.15
N LYS A 449 -4.65 -10.79 13.92
CA LYS A 449 -3.37 -10.55 14.58
C LYS A 449 -3.49 -10.24 16.07
N ILE A 450 -4.54 -9.54 16.50
CA ILE A 450 -4.78 -9.24 17.93
C ILE A 450 -5.04 -10.52 18.71
N HIS A 451 -5.80 -11.47 18.15
CA HIS A 451 -6.18 -12.71 18.83
C HIS A 451 -5.07 -13.77 18.85
N GLN A 452 -3.95 -13.53 18.18
CA GLN A 452 -2.77 -14.39 18.29
C GLN A 452 -2.01 -14.16 19.59
N THR A 453 -1.44 -15.22 20.14
CA THR A 453 -0.44 -15.13 21.21
C THR A 453 0.85 -14.48 20.71
N ALA A 454 1.71 -14.02 21.61
CA ALA A 454 2.99 -13.43 21.23
C ALA A 454 3.87 -14.39 20.40
N SER A 455 3.85 -15.69 20.72
CA SER A 455 4.61 -16.71 19.97
C SER A 455 4.08 -16.90 18.55
N GLU A 456 2.76 -16.92 18.37
CA GLU A 456 2.11 -17.04 17.06
C GLU A 456 2.40 -15.82 16.20
N ARG A 457 2.27 -14.61 16.75
CA ARG A 457 2.57 -13.35 16.03
C ARG A 457 3.98 -13.31 15.45
N ASN A 458 4.96 -13.75 16.21
CA ASN A 458 6.36 -13.76 15.77
C ASN A 458 6.63 -14.75 14.64
N LYS A 459 5.83 -15.82 14.53
CA LYS A 459 5.97 -16.84 13.49
C LYS A 459 5.14 -16.53 12.24
N ASP A 460 4.22 -15.57 12.32
CA ASP A 460 3.24 -15.27 11.31
C ASP A 460 3.18 -13.76 11.00
N PRO A 461 4.29 -13.12 10.58
CA PRO A 461 4.24 -11.75 10.10
C PRO A 461 3.45 -11.67 8.80
N PHE A 462 2.68 -10.59 8.63
CA PHE A 462 1.74 -10.40 7.54
C PHE A 462 1.89 -9.04 6.88
N LEU A 463 1.69 -8.95 5.57
CA LEU A 463 1.72 -7.69 4.82
C LEU A 463 0.38 -7.43 4.14
N LEU A 464 -0.22 -6.29 4.42
CA LEU A 464 -1.35 -5.73 3.67
C LEU A 464 -0.82 -4.73 2.64
N VAL A 465 -1.10 -4.97 1.36
CA VAL A 465 -0.75 -4.09 0.25
C VAL A 465 -2.02 -3.40 -0.24
N CYS A 466 -2.04 -2.07 -0.21
CA CYS A 466 -3.15 -1.25 -0.68
C CYS A 466 -2.75 -0.51 -1.96
N GLU A 467 -3.15 -1.04 -3.12
CA GLU A 467 -3.01 -0.34 -4.40
C GLU A 467 -4.05 0.79 -4.48
N GLU A 468 -3.66 1.93 -5.04
CA GLU A 468 -4.45 3.17 -5.08
C GLU A 468 -4.96 3.60 -3.68
N ALA A 469 -4.04 3.62 -2.71
CA ALA A 469 -4.35 3.84 -1.29
C ALA A 469 -5.17 5.11 -1.03
N HIS A 470 -5.07 6.15 -1.87
CA HIS A 470 -5.87 7.37 -1.77
C HIS A 470 -7.39 7.11 -1.88
N ARG A 471 -7.82 5.97 -2.45
CA ARG A 471 -9.23 5.57 -2.49
C ARG A 471 -9.76 5.12 -1.12
N TYR A 472 -8.92 4.55 -0.27
CA TYR A 472 -9.30 3.95 1.01
C TYR A 472 -8.96 4.83 2.21
N VAL A 473 -7.94 5.66 2.09
CA VAL A 473 -7.48 6.59 3.13
C VAL A 473 -7.33 8.01 2.58
N PRO A 474 -8.42 8.61 2.08
CA PRO A 474 -8.38 9.94 1.49
C PRO A 474 -8.07 11.02 2.54
N ASN A 475 -7.34 12.06 2.15
CA ASN A 475 -7.02 13.21 3.00
C ASN A 475 -8.28 14.02 3.33
N HIS A 476 -9.19 14.15 2.36
CA HIS A 476 -10.50 14.77 2.52
C HIS A 476 -11.54 13.68 2.32
N GLY A 477 -11.96 13.06 3.44
CA GLY A 477 -12.77 11.85 3.39
C GLY A 477 -14.20 12.10 2.92
N GLU A 478 -14.62 11.43 1.85
CA GLU A 478 -16.03 11.12 1.68
C GLU A 478 -16.46 10.13 2.77
N ALA A 479 -17.65 10.32 3.31
CA ALA A 479 -18.17 9.49 4.41
C ALA A 479 -18.19 7.98 4.10
N GLN A 480 -18.30 7.62 2.84
CA GLN A 480 -18.30 6.22 2.36
C GLN A 480 -17.00 5.47 2.63
N TYR A 481 -15.87 6.16 2.79
CA TYR A 481 -14.57 5.55 3.08
C TYR A 481 -14.15 5.65 4.56
N ALA A 482 -14.97 6.25 5.42
CA ALA A 482 -14.61 6.50 6.83
C ALA A 482 -14.22 5.21 7.59
N ALA A 483 -14.93 4.11 7.34
CA ALA A 483 -14.63 2.82 7.97
C ALA A 483 -13.28 2.26 7.49
N ALA A 484 -12.99 2.30 6.16
CA ALA A 484 -11.72 1.86 5.59
C ALA A 484 -10.57 2.70 6.12
N GLN A 485 -10.74 4.02 6.13
CA GLN A 485 -9.76 4.97 6.67
C GLN A 485 -9.45 4.67 8.14
N SER A 486 -10.48 4.40 8.97
CA SER A 486 -10.29 4.07 10.38
C SER A 486 -9.53 2.75 10.57
N ALA A 487 -9.87 1.70 9.82
CA ALA A 487 -9.23 0.40 9.90
C ALA A 487 -7.75 0.46 9.47
N ILE A 488 -7.45 1.09 8.33
CA ILE A 488 -6.08 1.22 7.82
C ILE A 488 -5.25 2.16 8.72
N ARG A 489 -5.84 3.26 9.22
CA ARG A 489 -5.18 4.13 10.21
C ARG A 489 -4.78 3.37 11.48
N ARG A 490 -5.63 2.46 11.94
CA ARG A 490 -5.30 1.61 13.09
C ARG A 490 -4.14 0.67 12.79
N ILE A 491 -4.11 0.04 11.62
CA ILE A 491 -2.97 -0.78 11.18
C ILE A 491 -1.70 0.06 11.13
N ALA A 492 -1.74 1.26 10.54
CA ALA A 492 -0.59 2.15 10.45
C ALA A 492 -0.01 2.53 11.83
N ARG A 493 -0.86 2.75 12.83
CA ARG A 493 -0.43 3.13 14.18
C ARG A 493 0.01 1.96 15.05
N GLU A 494 -0.65 0.82 14.95
CA GLU A 494 -0.51 -0.30 15.89
C GLU A 494 0.02 -1.57 15.24
N GLY A 495 -0.09 -1.75 13.92
CA GLY A 495 0.21 -2.98 13.18
C GLY A 495 1.59 -3.54 13.47
N ARG A 496 2.59 -2.67 13.61
CA ARG A 496 3.97 -3.05 13.96
C ARG A 496 4.03 -3.97 15.19
N LYS A 497 3.26 -3.68 16.25
CA LYS A 497 3.26 -4.46 17.49
C LYS A 497 2.68 -5.86 17.34
N TYR A 498 1.86 -6.03 16.29
CA TYR A 498 1.16 -7.28 16.01
C TYR A 498 1.74 -8.06 14.82
N GLY A 499 2.85 -7.57 14.23
CA GLY A 499 3.46 -8.20 13.06
C GLY A 499 2.61 -8.05 11.79
N LEU A 500 1.84 -6.96 11.67
CA LEU A 500 1.09 -6.59 10.48
C LEU A 500 1.74 -5.38 9.82
N GLY A 501 2.39 -5.59 8.68
CA GLY A 501 2.97 -4.56 7.84
C GLY A 501 1.92 -3.94 6.90
N LEU A 502 2.19 -2.71 6.46
CA LEU A 502 1.37 -1.98 5.50
C LEU A 502 2.26 -1.45 4.38
N MET A 503 1.85 -1.70 3.13
CA MET A 503 2.43 -1.08 1.94
C MET A 503 1.35 -0.24 1.27
N LEU A 504 1.54 1.07 1.22
CA LEU A 504 0.66 2.01 0.55
C LEU A 504 1.20 2.34 -0.84
N ILE A 505 0.38 2.16 -1.85
CA ILE A 505 0.74 2.44 -3.23
C ILE A 505 -0.20 3.49 -3.78
N SER A 506 0.33 4.60 -4.32
CA SER A 506 -0.52 5.67 -4.85
C SER A 506 0.17 6.50 -5.94
N GLN A 507 -0.64 6.92 -6.89
CA GLN A 507 -0.26 7.93 -7.89
C GLN A 507 -0.53 9.37 -7.41
N ARG A 508 -1.29 9.55 -6.31
CA ARG A 508 -1.70 10.83 -5.74
C ARG A 508 -1.34 10.91 -4.26
N PRO A 509 -0.07 11.11 -3.92
CA PRO A 509 0.36 11.17 -2.51
C PRO A 509 -0.36 12.26 -1.70
N ALA A 510 -0.65 13.42 -2.29
CA ALA A 510 -1.34 14.52 -1.64
C ALA A 510 -2.79 14.20 -1.23
N ASP A 511 -3.41 13.23 -1.91
CA ASP A 511 -4.76 12.80 -1.61
C ASP A 511 -4.82 11.74 -0.49
N ILE A 512 -3.67 11.24 0.01
CA ILE A 512 -3.61 10.30 1.13
C ILE A 512 -3.59 11.06 2.46
N GLU A 513 -4.31 10.55 3.45
CA GLU A 513 -4.31 11.08 4.81
C GLU A 513 -2.90 11.19 5.39
N SER A 514 -2.49 12.41 5.76
CA SER A 514 -1.15 12.71 6.25
C SER A 514 -0.76 11.89 7.49
N THR A 515 -1.72 11.58 8.37
CA THR A 515 -1.46 10.77 9.57
C THR A 515 -1.14 9.32 9.26
N VAL A 516 -1.63 8.78 8.16
CA VAL A 516 -1.36 7.39 7.73
C VAL A 516 -0.02 7.32 7.01
N ILE A 517 0.21 8.22 6.04
CA ILE A 517 1.44 8.22 5.26
C ILE A 517 2.68 8.55 6.11
N SER A 518 2.54 9.39 7.15
CA SER A 518 3.62 9.72 8.10
C SER A 518 4.05 8.54 8.98
N GLN A 519 3.26 7.48 9.08
CA GLN A 519 3.64 6.25 9.79
C GLN A 519 4.52 5.33 8.94
N CYS A 520 4.69 5.61 7.66
CA CYS A 520 5.60 4.84 6.81
C CYS A 520 7.05 5.19 7.15
N GLY A 521 7.82 4.20 7.57
CA GLY A 521 9.24 4.36 7.90
C GLY A 521 10.16 4.33 6.67
N SER A 522 9.65 3.93 5.50
CA SER A 522 10.44 3.83 4.26
C SER A 522 9.61 4.18 3.03
N TRP A 523 10.27 4.77 2.03
CA TRP A 523 9.60 5.35 0.89
C TRP A 523 10.37 5.03 -0.39
N VAL A 524 9.62 4.60 -1.41
CA VAL A 524 10.09 4.41 -2.78
C VAL A 524 9.33 5.41 -3.64
N VAL A 525 9.97 6.53 -3.97
CA VAL A 525 9.33 7.63 -4.69
C VAL A 525 9.83 7.65 -6.14
N LEU A 526 8.98 7.23 -7.06
CA LEU A 526 9.20 7.30 -8.49
C LEU A 526 8.92 8.72 -9.01
N ARG A 527 8.99 8.92 -10.32
CA ARG A 527 8.71 10.22 -10.93
C ARG A 527 7.36 10.79 -10.49
N LEU A 528 7.40 12.01 -9.98
CA LEU A 528 6.22 12.83 -9.66
C LEU A 528 6.27 14.12 -10.47
N THR A 529 5.24 14.38 -11.27
CA THR A 529 5.16 15.55 -12.16
C THR A 529 4.35 16.70 -11.57
N ASN A 530 3.44 16.40 -10.64
CA ASN A 530 2.58 17.40 -10.00
C ASN A 530 3.33 18.07 -8.83
N ALA A 531 3.37 19.39 -8.81
CA ALA A 531 4.03 20.19 -7.77
C ALA A 531 3.41 19.98 -6.37
N THR A 532 2.09 19.80 -6.27
CA THR A 532 1.40 19.54 -4.98
C THR A 532 1.84 18.21 -4.39
N ASP A 533 1.95 17.16 -5.21
CA ASP A 533 2.42 15.86 -4.78
C ASP A 533 3.88 15.88 -4.37
N GLN A 534 4.73 16.59 -5.11
CA GLN A 534 6.14 16.78 -4.77
C GLN A 534 6.30 17.49 -3.43
N GLN A 535 5.57 18.59 -3.23
CA GLN A 535 5.59 19.35 -1.98
C GLN A 535 5.09 18.50 -0.81
N HIS A 536 4.02 17.74 -1.00
CA HIS A 536 3.49 16.85 0.04
C HIS A 536 4.52 15.79 0.44
N VAL A 537 5.13 15.12 -0.52
CA VAL A 537 6.18 14.12 -0.27
C VAL A 537 7.40 14.76 0.43
N SER A 538 7.79 15.98 0.03
CA SER A 538 8.93 16.69 0.64
C SER A 538 8.74 16.95 2.13
N THR A 539 7.50 17.09 2.62
CA THR A 539 7.23 17.32 4.06
C THR A 539 7.56 16.12 4.94
N PHE A 540 7.64 14.93 4.37
CA PHE A 540 7.94 13.69 5.11
C PHE A 540 9.39 13.21 4.93
N LEU A 541 10.11 13.80 3.98
CA LEU A 541 11.53 13.50 3.77
C LEU A 541 12.41 14.41 4.62
N PRO A 542 13.57 13.93 5.08
CA PRO A 542 14.53 14.78 5.81
C PRO A 542 14.95 16.00 4.99
N ASP A 543 15.08 17.16 5.64
CA ASP A 543 15.45 18.44 5.01
C ASP A 543 16.74 18.37 4.18
N GLY A 544 17.70 17.55 4.58
CA GLY A 544 18.96 17.33 3.87
C GLY A 544 18.84 16.67 2.50
N LEU A 545 17.62 16.25 2.10
CA LEU A 545 17.37 15.57 0.82
C LEU A 545 16.74 16.48 -0.25
N SER A 546 16.71 17.80 -0.03
CA SER A 546 16.07 18.76 -0.94
C SER A 546 16.57 18.64 -2.40
N GLY A 547 17.87 18.39 -2.61
CA GLY A 547 18.44 18.17 -3.94
C GLY A 547 17.92 16.88 -4.62
N LEU A 548 17.69 15.81 -3.86
CA LEU A 548 17.09 14.57 -4.39
C LEU A 548 15.62 14.78 -4.73
N VAL A 549 14.86 15.47 -3.87
CA VAL A 549 13.45 15.79 -4.10
C VAL A 549 13.27 16.64 -5.36
N ALA A 550 14.13 17.62 -5.58
CA ALA A 550 14.12 18.44 -6.78
C ALA A 550 14.32 17.64 -8.08
N SER A 551 14.91 16.45 -8.01
CA SER A 551 15.08 15.57 -9.17
C SER A 551 13.85 14.70 -9.50
N LEU A 552 12.81 14.64 -8.66
CA LEU A 552 11.62 13.81 -8.86
C LEU A 552 10.94 13.96 -10.22
N PRO A 553 10.77 15.19 -10.78
CA PRO A 553 10.14 15.34 -12.09
C PRO A 553 10.95 14.76 -13.24
N SER A 554 12.28 14.69 -13.09
CA SER A 554 13.24 14.28 -14.13
C SER A 554 13.62 12.81 -14.08
N LEU A 555 13.08 12.03 -13.13
CA LEU A 555 13.37 10.61 -13.04
C LEU A 555 12.85 9.86 -14.27
N SER A 556 13.66 8.94 -14.78
CA SER A 556 13.24 8.04 -15.85
C SER A 556 12.29 6.96 -15.33
N GLN A 557 11.69 6.21 -16.26
CA GLN A 557 10.83 5.08 -15.88
C GLN A 557 11.62 4.07 -15.04
N GLN A 558 11.02 3.58 -13.95
CA GLN A 558 11.63 2.68 -12.96
C GLN A 558 12.83 3.27 -12.19
N GLU A 559 13.14 4.53 -12.37
CA GLU A 559 14.02 5.24 -11.48
C GLU A 559 13.23 5.81 -10.30
N CYS A 560 13.80 5.73 -9.11
CA CYS A 560 13.15 6.22 -7.90
C CYS A 560 14.17 6.73 -6.87
N ILE A 561 13.66 7.45 -5.89
CA ILE A 561 14.37 7.81 -4.68
C ILE A 561 13.94 6.81 -3.59
N PHE A 562 14.89 6.08 -3.03
CA PHE A 562 14.68 5.15 -1.93
C PHE A 562 15.25 5.75 -0.64
N VAL A 563 14.37 5.94 0.35
CA VAL A 563 14.72 6.59 1.62
C VAL A 563 14.02 5.91 2.80
N GLY A 564 14.51 6.16 3.99
CA GLY A 564 13.93 5.70 5.26
C GLY A 564 14.74 4.61 5.94
N GLU A 565 14.12 3.94 6.90
CA GLU A 565 14.78 2.97 7.79
C GLU A 565 15.24 1.70 7.08
N ALA A 566 14.54 1.29 6.00
CA ALA A 566 14.90 0.11 5.20
C ALA A 566 16.03 0.38 4.21
N ALA A 567 16.28 1.66 3.88
CA ALA A 567 17.38 2.07 3.01
C ALA A 567 18.70 2.15 3.80
N ALA A 568 19.77 1.62 3.23
CA ALA A 568 21.10 1.79 3.80
C ALA A 568 21.46 3.29 3.87
N LEU A 569 21.27 3.98 2.76
CA LEU A 569 21.43 5.42 2.59
C LEU A 569 20.31 5.94 1.69
N PRO A 570 19.83 7.19 1.90
CA PRO A 570 18.97 7.86 0.94
C PRO A 570 19.65 7.92 -0.43
N SER A 571 19.00 7.36 -1.45
CA SER A 571 19.67 7.22 -2.75
C SER A 571 18.70 7.23 -3.91
N ARG A 572 19.17 7.75 -5.06
CA ARG A 572 18.55 7.51 -6.35
C ARG A 572 18.96 6.13 -6.84
N ILE A 573 17.97 5.31 -7.15
CA ILE A 573 18.14 3.91 -7.55
C ILE A 573 17.35 3.62 -8.81
N LYS A 574 17.76 2.60 -9.54
CA LYS A 574 17.03 2.05 -10.67
C LYS A 574 16.57 0.63 -10.32
N ILE A 575 15.28 0.43 -10.33
CA ILE A 575 14.64 -0.86 -10.01
C ILE A 575 14.95 -1.88 -11.12
N ASN A 576 15.19 -3.12 -10.72
CA ASN A 576 15.50 -4.21 -11.65
C ASN A 576 14.33 -4.47 -12.60
N PHE A 577 14.63 -4.80 -13.85
CA PHE A 577 13.61 -5.19 -14.82
C PHE A 577 13.13 -6.62 -14.54
N LEU A 578 11.81 -6.81 -14.58
CA LEU A 578 11.19 -8.13 -14.56
C LEU A 578 11.06 -8.69 -15.98
N PRO A 579 11.17 -10.02 -16.15
CA PRO A 579 10.75 -10.71 -17.36
C PRO A 579 9.28 -10.40 -17.69
N GLU A 580 8.90 -10.51 -18.94
CA GLU A 580 7.57 -10.10 -19.42
C GLU A 580 6.42 -10.86 -18.74
N ASP A 581 6.61 -12.14 -18.51
CA ASP A 581 5.67 -13.05 -17.84
C ASP A 581 5.44 -12.76 -16.34
N ARG A 582 6.26 -11.88 -15.74
CA ARG A 582 6.21 -11.45 -14.33
C ARG A 582 5.85 -9.98 -14.16
N ARG A 583 5.53 -9.29 -15.24
CA ARG A 583 5.12 -7.88 -15.18
C ARG A 583 3.63 -7.77 -14.89
N PRO A 584 3.21 -6.77 -14.10
CA PRO A 584 1.82 -6.41 -14.00
C PRO A 584 1.28 -6.02 -15.38
N ARG A 585 0.05 -6.40 -15.66
CA ARG A 585 -0.64 -5.95 -16.86
C ARG A 585 -1.04 -4.49 -16.69
N SER A 586 -0.35 -3.60 -17.36
CA SER A 586 -0.88 -2.28 -17.69
C SER A 586 -1.16 -2.29 -19.20
N GLU A 587 -2.31 -2.78 -19.58
CA GLU A 587 -2.71 -2.77 -20.99
C GLU A 587 -3.01 -1.33 -21.41
N ASN A 588 -1.98 -0.65 -21.86
CA ASN A 588 -2.18 0.55 -22.65
C ASN A 588 -2.59 0.09 -24.06
N VAL A 589 -3.87 0.25 -24.37
CA VAL A 589 -4.37 0.02 -25.72
C VAL A 589 -3.58 0.92 -26.68
N SER A 590 -2.96 0.32 -27.69
CA SER A 590 -2.30 1.06 -28.76
C SER A 590 -3.37 1.71 -29.65
N PHE A 591 -3.60 3.01 -29.46
CA PHE A 591 -4.56 3.75 -30.28
C PHE A 591 -4.19 3.71 -31.77
N SER A 592 -2.90 3.80 -32.10
CA SER A 592 -2.45 3.77 -33.50
C SER A 592 -2.73 2.43 -34.16
N GLU A 593 -2.51 1.31 -33.46
CA GLU A 593 -2.83 -0.03 -33.95
C GLU A 593 -4.34 -0.23 -34.02
N GLY A 594 -5.07 0.04 -32.91
CA GLY A 594 -6.51 -0.16 -32.85
C GLY A 594 -7.30 0.71 -33.86
N TRP A 595 -6.81 1.92 -34.14
CA TRP A 595 -7.43 2.76 -35.15
C TRP A 595 -7.05 2.39 -36.60
N SER A 596 -6.03 1.55 -36.75
CA SER A 596 -5.68 0.97 -38.09
C SER A 596 -6.55 -0.25 -38.40
N GLU A 597 -7.19 -0.85 -37.40
CA GLU A 597 -8.09 -1.99 -37.59
C GLU A 597 -9.45 -1.56 -38.16
N PRO A 598 -10.13 -2.43 -38.93
CA PRO A 598 -11.49 -2.17 -39.41
C PRO A 598 -12.46 -1.93 -38.25
N ARG A 599 -13.41 -1.06 -38.42
CA ARG A 599 -14.49 -0.85 -37.46
C ARG A 599 -15.30 -2.13 -37.28
N PHE A 600 -15.84 -2.33 -36.08
CA PHE A 600 -16.70 -3.47 -35.78
C PHE A 600 -17.90 -3.55 -36.69
N THR A 601 -18.18 -4.73 -37.17
CA THR A 601 -19.40 -5.04 -37.94
C THR A 601 -20.64 -4.95 -37.05
N VAL A 602 -21.83 -4.87 -37.67
CA VAL A 602 -23.10 -4.89 -36.93
C VAL A 602 -23.26 -6.16 -36.07
N GLU A 603 -22.77 -7.29 -36.54
CA GLU A 603 -22.82 -8.58 -35.79
C GLU A 603 -21.92 -8.54 -34.57
N GLN A 604 -20.71 -7.99 -34.71
CA GLN A 604 -19.81 -7.82 -33.55
C GLN A 604 -20.39 -6.84 -32.53
N LEU A 605 -20.97 -5.72 -32.98
CA LEU A 605 -21.67 -4.76 -32.12
C LEU A 605 -22.88 -5.39 -31.44
N LYS A 606 -23.64 -6.24 -32.16
CA LYS A 606 -24.74 -7.01 -31.55
C LYS A 606 -24.24 -7.92 -30.44
N GLY A 607 -23.17 -8.67 -30.68
CA GLY A 607 -22.56 -9.53 -29.66
C GLY A 607 -22.13 -8.74 -28.41
N ILE A 608 -21.59 -7.53 -28.60
CA ILE A 608 -21.24 -6.63 -27.47
C ILE A 608 -22.52 -6.18 -26.73
N ALA A 609 -23.55 -5.75 -27.47
CA ALA A 609 -24.82 -5.32 -26.89
C ALA A 609 -25.51 -6.44 -26.10
N ASP A 610 -25.50 -7.67 -26.64
CA ASP A 610 -26.06 -8.85 -25.97
C ASP A 610 -25.32 -9.15 -24.65
N ARG A 611 -23.99 -9.03 -24.63
CA ARG A 611 -23.20 -9.14 -23.37
C ARG A 611 -23.52 -8.00 -22.41
N MET A 612 -23.60 -6.74 -22.89
CA MET A 612 -23.96 -5.60 -22.05
C MET A 612 -25.36 -5.71 -21.45
N SER A 613 -26.30 -6.33 -22.17
CA SER A 613 -27.67 -6.55 -21.71
C SER A 613 -27.87 -7.84 -20.92
N GLY A 614 -26.83 -8.67 -20.78
CA GLY A 614 -26.90 -9.97 -20.09
C GLY A 614 -27.72 -11.02 -20.83
N GLN A 615 -27.96 -10.84 -22.14
CA GLN A 615 -28.79 -11.76 -22.95
C GLN A 615 -28.04 -13.01 -23.44
N VAL A 616 -26.71 -12.99 -23.46
CA VAL A 616 -25.86 -14.11 -23.87
C VAL A 616 -24.76 -14.34 -22.84
N LYS A 617 -24.70 -15.58 -22.33
CA LYS A 617 -23.51 -16.07 -21.63
C LYS A 617 -22.42 -16.32 -22.68
N ILE A 618 -21.21 -15.85 -22.43
CA ILE A 618 -20.06 -16.14 -23.29
C ILE A 618 -19.81 -17.64 -23.20
N SER A 619 -20.16 -18.41 -24.23
CA SER A 619 -19.65 -19.77 -24.40
C SER A 619 -18.25 -19.64 -25.00
N ASP A 620 -17.26 -20.19 -24.30
CA ASP A 620 -15.88 -20.33 -24.78
C ASP A 620 -15.85 -21.12 -26.08
N ASN A 621 -15.89 -20.45 -27.23
CA ASN A 621 -15.47 -20.99 -28.51
C ASN A 621 -15.29 -19.88 -29.55
N VAL A 622 -14.30 -19.03 -29.36
CA VAL A 622 -13.63 -18.34 -30.45
C VAL A 622 -12.14 -18.70 -30.35
N GLN A 623 -11.79 -19.84 -30.90
CA GLN A 623 -10.41 -20.08 -31.33
C GLN A 623 -10.13 -19.05 -32.43
N VAL A 624 -9.39 -18.00 -32.08
CA VAL A 624 -8.74 -17.16 -33.07
C VAL A 624 -7.63 -18.00 -33.69
N ASN A 625 -7.88 -18.60 -34.83
CA ASN A 625 -6.84 -19.13 -35.70
C ASN A 625 -5.96 -17.95 -36.15
N VAL A 626 -4.94 -17.64 -35.40
CA VAL A 626 -3.79 -16.88 -35.93
C VAL A 626 -2.97 -17.86 -36.74
N GLN A 627 -3.19 -17.91 -38.03
CA GLN A 627 -2.19 -18.43 -38.97
C GLN A 627 -0.96 -17.52 -38.86
N VAL A 628 0.07 -18.05 -38.25
CA VAL A 628 1.42 -17.48 -38.32
C VAL A 628 1.91 -17.81 -39.73
N ASP A 629 1.76 -16.87 -40.66
CA ASP A 629 2.49 -16.90 -41.91
C ASP A 629 3.92 -16.44 -41.64
N ASP A 630 4.84 -17.35 -41.88
CA ASP A 630 6.28 -17.16 -41.95
C ASP A 630 6.61 -15.98 -42.88
N LEU A 631 7.24 -14.94 -42.35
CA LEU A 631 8.01 -13.99 -43.15
C LEU A 631 9.46 -13.97 -42.68
N PRO A 632 10.42 -14.15 -43.60
CA PRO A 632 11.84 -14.11 -43.28
C PRO A 632 12.37 -12.68 -43.26
N PHE A 633 13.35 -12.48 -42.39
CA PHE A 633 14.25 -11.36 -42.10
C PHE A 633 13.92 -10.50 -40.91
#